data_3ce5953c5cf98bfdfc868129ea9b9394
#
_entry.id   3ce5953c5cf98bfdfc868129ea9b9394
#
_cell.length_a   1.000
_cell.length_b   1.000
_cell.length_c   1.000
_cell.angle_alpha   90.00
_cell.angle_beta   90.00
_cell.angle_gamma   90.00
#
_symmetry.space_group_name_H-M   'P 1'
#
loop_
_entity.id
_entity.type
_entity.pdbx_description
1 polymer ?
#
loop_
_entity_poly.entity_id
_entity_poly.type
_entity_poly.pdbx_seq_one_letter_code
_entity_poly.pdbx_strand_id
1 'polypeptide(L)'
;EEIRHEKLILRSRSAGTRQLFEKHLGARDMSLEEFNVMMELDNVSMIKELVTMDLGITIIAKSACREELASGRLAIIPIENSSMVRQIDMVYQKDFLHPELIQNIRGIYEQLKAK
;
A
#
# COMPACT_ATOMS: atom_id res chain seq x y z
N GLU A 1 -12.38 12.12 -5.50
CA GLU A 1 -13.27 12.19 -6.67
C GLU A 1 -12.54 12.45 -7.98
N GLU A 2 -11.54 13.30 -7.95
CA GLU A 2 -10.77 13.60 -9.15
C GLU A 2 -10.07 12.40 -9.74
N ILE A 3 -9.65 11.46 -8.89
CA ILE A 3 -8.92 10.26 -9.34
C ILE A 3 -9.81 9.29 -10.13
N ARG A 4 -11.13 9.45 -10.08
CA ARG A 4 -12.03 8.58 -10.84
C ARG A 4 -11.83 8.69 -12.35
N HIS A 5 -11.28 9.80 -12.82
CA HIS A 5 -11.05 10.04 -14.25
C HIS A 5 -9.65 9.61 -14.69
N GLU A 6 -8.79 9.26 -13.73
CA GLU A 6 -7.42 8.84 -14.03
C GLU A 6 -7.36 7.34 -14.31
N LYS A 7 -6.38 6.94 -15.09
CA LYS A 7 -6.13 5.52 -15.32
C LYS A 7 -5.52 4.92 -14.07
N LEU A 8 -6.18 3.94 -13.50
CA LEU A 8 -5.78 3.33 -12.25
C LEU A 8 -5.12 1.99 -12.48
N ILE A 9 -3.92 1.82 -11.93
CA ILE A 9 -3.17 0.57 -11.97
C ILE A 9 -3.23 -0.01 -10.56
N LEU A 10 -3.85 -1.17 -10.41
CA LEU A 10 -4.06 -1.79 -9.11
C LEU A 10 -3.23 -3.03 -8.91
N ARG A 11 -2.95 -3.35 -7.66
CA ARG A 11 -2.44 -4.65 -7.30
C ARG A 11 -3.55 -5.70 -7.37
N SER A 12 -3.18 -6.98 -7.34
CA SER A 12 -4.16 -8.06 -7.37
C SER A 12 -5.11 -8.00 -6.18
N ARG A 13 -6.24 -8.70 -6.28
CA ARG A 13 -7.29 -8.69 -5.26
C ARG A 13 -6.81 -9.16 -3.88
N SER A 14 -5.79 -10.00 -3.83
CA SER A 14 -5.24 -10.51 -2.58
C SER A 14 -4.31 -9.54 -1.87
N ALA A 15 -3.88 -8.47 -2.53
CA ALA A 15 -2.95 -7.51 -1.94
C ALA A 15 -3.62 -6.71 -0.82
N GLY A 16 -2.96 -6.63 0.33
CA GLY A 16 -3.51 -5.95 1.51
C GLY A 16 -3.81 -4.48 1.29
N THR A 17 -2.94 -3.79 0.55
CA THR A 17 -3.14 -2.37 0.23
C THR A 17 -4.42 -2.16 -0.59
N ARG A 18 -4.66 -3.05 -1.57
CA ARG A 18 -5.88 -2.97 -2.38
C ARG A 18 -7.13 -3.24 -1.54
N GLN A 19 -7.08 -4.26 -0.68
CA GLN A 19 -8.21 -4.59 0.20
C GLN A 19 -8.55 -3.42 1.12
N LEU A 20 -7.53 -2.75 1.64
CA LEU A 20 -7.71 -1.59 2.50
C LEU A 20 -8.36 -0.43 1.73
N PHE A 21 -7.94 -0.21 0.50
CA PHE A 21 -8.51 0.82 -0.36
C PHE A 21 -9.98 0.53 -0.67
N GLU A 22 -10.30 -0.72 -1.03
CA GLU A 22 -11.69 -1.13 -1.30
C GLU A 22 -12.57 -0.95 -0.08
N LYS A 23 -12.06 -1.29 1.10
CA LYS A 23 -12.78 -1.09 2.36
C LYS A 23 -13.05 0.39 2.60
N HIS A 24 -12.07 1.23 2.32
CA HIS A 24 -12.20 2.67 2.46
C HIS A 24 -13.26 3.23 1.51
N LEU A 25 -13.29 2.75 0.28
CA LEU A 25 -14.32 3.14 -0.70
C LEU A 25 -15.71 2.73 -0.24
N GLY A 26 -15.84 1.49 0.28
CA GLY A 26 -17.12 0.98 0.78
C GLY A 26 -17.68 1.81 1.92
N ALA A 27 -16.81 2.33 2.79
CA ALA A 27 -17.22 3.21 3.88
C ALA A 27 -17.79 4.54 3.40
N ARG A 28 -17.54 4.90 2.13
CA ARG A 28 -18.01 6.13 1.51
C ARG A 28 -19.04 5.85 0.41
N ASP A 29 -19.64 4.68 0.42
CA ASP A 29 -20.61 4.25 -0.59
C ASP A 29 -20.07 4.29 -2.02
N MET A 30 -18.77 4.00 -2.16
CA MET A 30 -18.10 3.97 -3.47
C MET A 30 -17.62 2.57 -3.77
N SER A 31 -17.37 2.25 -5.04
CA SER A 31 -16.80 0.99 -5.45
C SER A 31 -15.80 1.20 -6.57
N LEU A 32 -14.95 0.18 -6.82
CA LEU A 32 -13.96 0.25 -7.89
C LEU A 32 -14.59 0.35 -9.28
N GLU A 33 -15.87 -0.02 -9.41
CA GLU A 33 -16.58 0.10 -10.69
C GLU A 33 -16.69 1.55 -11.16
N GLU A 34 -16.60 2.51 -10.23
CA GLU A 34 -16.64 3.93 -10.54
C GLU A 34 -15.29 4.48 -11.01
N PHE A 35 -14.25 3.64 -11.01
CA PHE A 35 -12.90 4.05 -11.40
C PHE A 35 -12.51 3.42 -12.73
N ASN A 36 -11.60 4.06 -13.43
CA ASN A 36 -11.03 3.53 -14.67
C ASN A 36 -9.83 2.63 -14.37
N VAL A 37 -10.12 1.39 -13.99
CA VAL A 37 -9.06 0.41 -13.71
C VAL A 37 -8.49 -0.07 -15.03
N MET A 38 -7.30 0.41 -15.37
CA MET A 38 -6.64 0.08 -16.62
C MET A 38 -5.97 -1.30 -16.56
N MET A 39 -5.43 -1.67 -15.41
CA MET A 39 -4.57 -2.84 -15.31
C MET A 39 -4.48 -3.32 -13.87
N GLU A 40 -4.35 -4.63 -13.70
CA GLU A 40 -4.07 -5.25 -12.41
C GLU A 40 -2.73 -5.98 -12.49
N LEU A 41 -1.83 -5.66 -11.56
CA LEU A 41 -0.49 -6.25 -11.50
C LEU A 41 -0.12 -6.58 -10.07
N ASP A 42 0.69 -7.62 -9.90
CA ASP A 42 1.16 -8.01 -8.57
C ASP A 42 2.54 -7.45 -8.25
N ASN A 43 3.33 -7.19 -9.25
CA ASN A 43 4.71 -6.74 -9.08
C ASN A 43 4.76 -5.23 -8.81
N VAL A 44 5.09 -4.87 -7.57
CA VAL A 44 5.16 -3.47 -7.16
C VAL A 44 6.19 -2.68 -7.96
N SER A 45 7.34 -3.28 -8.27
CA SER A 45 8.37 -2.59 -9.06
C SER A 45 7.86 -2.22 -10.45
N MET A 46 7.12 -3.12 -11.08
CA MET A 46 6.54 -2.87 -12.39
C MET A 46 5.47 -1.78 -12.33
N ILE A 47 4.65 -1.79 -11.28
CA ILE A 47 3.64 -0.75 -11.07
C ILE A 47 4.33 0.62 -10.95
N LYS A 48 5.37 0.71 -10.14
CA LYS A 48 6.11 1.97 -9.97
C LYS A 48 6.71 2.46 -11.28
N GLU A 49 7.24 1.55 -12.10
CA GLU A 49 7.78 1.91 -13.40
C GLU A 49 6.71 2.50 -14.31
N LEU A 50 5.54 1.88 -14.37
CA LEU A 50 4.45 2.36 -15.20
C LEU A 50 3.98 3.74 -14.74
N VAL A 51 3.92 3.97 -13.44
CA VAL A 51 3.53 5.28 -12.90
C VAL A 51 4.57 6.34 -13.20
N THR A 52 5.87 6.00 -13.11
CA THR A 52 6.94 6.95 -13.47
C THR A 52 6.92 7.30 -14.96
N MET A 53 6.40 6.42 -15.80
CA MET A 53 6.23 6.66 -17.23
C MET A 53 4.95 7.43 -17.56
N ASP A 54 4.25 7.88 -16.54
CA ASP A 54 3.00 8.65 -16.66
C ASP A 54 1.87 7.86 -17.34
N LEU A 55 1.85 6.55 -17.14
CA LEU A 55 0.83 5.68 -17.73
C LEU A 55 -0.39 5.49 -16.83
N GLY A 56 -0.35 6.04 -15.62
CA GLY A 56 -1.47 5.95 -14.69
C GLY A 56 -1.05 6.30 -13.27
N ILE A 57 -1.98 6.11 -12.35
CA ILE A 57 -1.74 6.28 -10.92
C ILE A 57 -2.02 4.96 -10.20
N THR A 58 -1.56 4.84 -8.98
CA THR A 58 -1.76 3.62 -8.20
C THR A 58 -1.97 3.94 -6.72
N ILE A 59 -2.45 2.94 -5.99
CA ILE A 59 -2.59 2.99 -4.54
C ILE A 59 -1.61 1.98 -3.97
N ILE A 60 -0.55 2.45 -3.37
CA ILE A 60 0.47 1.60 -2.73
C ILE A 60 0.92 2.22 -1.41
N ALA A 61 1.56 1.41 -0.58
CA ALA A 61 2.11 1.89 0.68
C ALA A 61 3.25 2.88 0.44
N LYS A 62 3.28 3.95 1.22
CA LYS A 62 4.34 4.95 1.12
C LYS A 62 5.73 4.32 1.30
N SER A 63 5.83 3.33 2.18
CA SER A 63 7.10 2.62 2.44
C SER A 63 7.63 1.88 1.21
N ALA A 64 6.77 1.56 0.25
CA ALA A 64 7.18 0.85 -0.96
C ALA A 64 7.80 1.77 -2.01
N CYS A 65 7.72 3.08 -1.84
CA CYS A 65 8.19 4.06 -2.84
C CYS A 65 9.09 5.14 -2.26
N ARG A 66 9.81 4.83 -1.18
CA ARG A 66 10.70 5.80 -0.52
C ARG A 66 11.77 6.36 -1.45
N GLU A 67 12.42 5.50 -2.22
CA GLU A 67 13.49 5.92 -3.13
C GLU A 67 12.96 6.84 -4.23
N GLU A 68 11.84 6.47 -4.80
CA GLU A 68 11.21 7.24 -5.87
C GLU A 68 10.72 8.60 -5.37
N LEU A 69 10.23 8.65 -4.14
CA LEU A 69 9.82 9.92 -3.53
C LEU A 69 11.03 10.81 -3.25
N ALA A 70 12.09 10.23 -2.70
CA ALA A 70 13.32 10.97 -2.38
C ALA A 70 13.98 11.54 -3.64
N SER A 71 13.93 10.80 -4.76
CA SER A 71 14.52 11.23 -6.03
C SER A 71 13.61 12.14 -6.85
N GLY A 72 12.38 12.35 -6.41
CA GLY A 72 11.42 13.18 -7.14
C GLY A 72 10.77 12.51 -8.34
N ARG A 73 10.97 11.19 -8.51
CA ARG A 73 10.35 10.46 -9.62
C ARG A 73 8.88 10.17 -9.41
N LEU A 74 8.43 10.12 -8.17
CA LEU A 74 7.05 9.94 -7.81
C LEU A 74 6.61 11.01 -6.81
N ALA A 75 5.34 11.31 -6.81
CA ALA A 75 4.71 12.19 -5.82
C ALA A 75 3.57 11.46 -5.14
N ILE A 76 3.30 11.82 -3.89
CA ILE A 76 2.21 11.26 -3.12
C ILE A 76 1.11 12.29 -2.97
N ILE A 77 -0.13 11.83 -3.17
CA ILE A 77 -1.32 12.60 -2.86
C ILE A 77 -2.03 11.87 -1.73
N PRO A 78 -2.10 12.47 -0.53
CA PRO A 78 -2.85 11.85 0.56
C PRO A 78 -4.32 11.71 0.21
N ILE A 79 -4.92 10.60 0.61
CA ILE A 79 -6.37 10.43 0.43
C ILE A 79 -7.06 11.29 1.48
N GLU A 80 -7.87 12.23 1.01
CA GLU A 80 -8.50 13.24 1.83
C GLU A 80 -9.36 12.63 2.94
N ASN A 81 -9.19 13.16 4.16
CA ASN A 81 -9.93 12.75 5.36
C ASN A 81 -9.85 11.26 5.64
N SER A 82 -8.72 10.65 5.27
CA SER A 82 -8.57 9.23 5.38
C SER A 82 -7.19 8.88 5.92
N SER A 83 -7.18 7.91 6.81
CA SER A 83 -5.95 7.28 7.28
C SER A 83 -6.09 5.80 7.05
N MET A 84 -5.39 5.28 6.05
CA MET A 84 -5.38 3.84 5.79
C MET A 84 -4.25 3.21 6.59
N VAL A 85 -4.58 2.71 7.77
CA VAL A 85 -3.64 2.06 8.66
C VAL A 85 -3.72 0.55 8.46
N ARG A 86 -2.55 -0.06 8.26
CA ARG A 86 -2.45 -1.51 8.09
C ARG A 86 -1.90 -2.11 9.38
N GLN A 87 -2.64 -3.06 9.94
CA GLN A 87 -2.18 -3.81 11.09
C GLN A 87 -1.27 -4.94 10.65
N ILE A 88 -0.12 -5.04 11.30
CA ILE A 88 0.83 -6.13 11.06
C ILE A 88 0.93 -6.95 12.34
N ASP A 89 0.63 -8.25 12.23
CA ASP A 89 0.68 -9.17 13.35
C ASP A 89 1.86 -10.11 13.20
N MET A 90 2.57 -10.35 14.31
CA MET A 90 3.59 -11.37 14.35
C MET A 90 2.95 -12.67 14.81
N VAL A 91 3.01 -13.70 13.97
CA VAL A 91 2.40 -14.99 14.26
C VAL A 91 3.50 -16.01 14.56
N TYR A 92 3.36 -16.71 15.67
CA TYR A 92 4.33 -17.72 16.06
C TYR A 92 3.64 -18.89 16.77
N GLN A 93 4.33 -20.02 16.86
CA GLN A 93 3.81 -21.19 17.52
C GLN A 93 3.70 -20.95 19.03
N LYS A 94 2.61 -21.42 19.65
CA LYS A 94 2.33 -21.19 21.07
C LYS A 94 3.49 -21.60 21.99
N ASP A 95 4.17 -22.70 21.67
CA ASP A 95 5.27 -23.24 22.47
C ASP A 95 6.64 -22.88 21.88
N PHE A 96 6.72 -21.72 21.24
CA PHE A 96 7.97 -21.23 20.65
C PHE A 96 9.08 -21.13 21.71
N LEU A 97 10.23 -21.78 21.42
CA LEU A 97 11.30 -21.92 22.40
C LEU A 97 12.21 -20.72 22.60
N HIS A 98 12.08 -19.71 21.74
CA HIS A 98 12.97 -18.55 21.75
C HIS A 98 12.18 -17.25 21.83
N PRO A 99 11.55 -16.96 22.98
CA PRO A 99 10.76 -15.73 23.13
C PRO A 99 11.60 -14.45 22.97
N GLU A 100 12.89 -14.51 23.30
CA GLU A 100 13.80 -13.39 23.12
C GLU A 100 13.94 -13.00 21.65
N LEU A 101 13.87 -13.97 20.73
CA LEU A 101 13.94 -13.71 19.31
C LEU A 101 12.72 -12.89 18.84
N ILE A 102 11.56 -13.23 19.36
CA ILE A 102 10.32 -12.49 19.07
C ILE A 102 10.47 -11.04 19.50
N GLN A 103 10.99 -10.80 20.70
CA GLN A 103 11.18 -9.45 21.21
C GLN A 103 12.21 -8.68 20.38
N ASN A 104 13.27 -9.35 19.94
CA ASN A 104 14.28 -8.73 19.10
C ASN A 104 13.73 -8.30 17.75
N ILE A 105 12.94 -9.17 17.11
CA ILE A 105 12.29 -8.85 15.82
C ILE A 105 11.33 -7.69 16.00
N ARG A 106 10.54 -7.71 17.04
CA ARG A 106 9.60 -6.64 17.36
C ARG A 106 10.32 -5.31 17.57
N GLY A 107 11.45 -5.34 18.31
CA GLY A 107 12.24 -4.15 18.55
C GLY A 107 12.83 -3.57 17.28
N ILE A 108 13.34 -4.43 16.38
CA ILE A 108 13.86 -3.99 15.09
C ILE A 108 12.75 -3.36 14.26
N TYR A 109 11.58 -3.97 14.23
CA TYR A 109 10.44 -3.42 13.49
C TYR A 109 10.04 -2.04 13.99
N GLU A 110 9.97 -1.86 15.32
CA GLU A 110 9.64 -0.57 15.91
C GLU A 110 10.66 0.51 15.57
N GLN A 111 11.95 0.16 15.55
CA GLN A 111 13.02 1.09 15.17
C GLN A 111 12.88 1.51 13.70
N LEU A 112 12.60 0.56 12.82
CA LEU A 112 12.42 0.86 11.39
C LEU A 112 11.19 1.71 11.13
N LYS A 113 10.13 1.45 11.88
CA LYS A 113 8.88 2.20 11.78
C LYS A 113 9.05 3.65 12.20
N ALA A 114 9.93 3.92 13.17
CA ALA A 114 10.17 5.26 13.69
C ALA A 114 10.93 6.17 12.71
N LYS A 115 11.53 5.57 11.67
CA LYS A 115 12.22 6.33 10.63
C LYS A 115 11.23 6.67 9.51
#